data_0624dd88354e57ac86afcf4cf6a76062
#
_entry.id   0624dd88354e57ac86afcf4cf6a76062
#
_cell.length_a   1.000
_cell.length_b   1.000
_cell.length_c   1.000
_cell.angle_alpha   90.00
_cell.angle_beta   90.00
_cell.angle_gamma   90.00
#
_symmetry.space_group_name_H-M   'P 1'
#
loop_
_entity.id
_entity.type
_entity.pdbx_description
1 polymer ?
#
loop_
_entity_poly.entity_id
_entity_poly.type
_entity_poly.pdbx_seq_one_letter_code
_entity_poly.pdbx_strand_id
1 'polypeptide(L)'
;MSLLQEYLKDLEEVVNVDCGSASTEGVTKVARIMQRHYDEMGFHTELVDFGPEAGKGLFATNKPGAEHFDLMLNAHLDTVFPDGTVAKRPFRIEGDRVRGPGCGDCKAGVIAILHALKNARPEDLDRLAIAVCHNPDEEISSIYSRDWLAAMAKRSKQALVLEAGRANGEFVRSRKGRSVWSVTFHGVSAHAGNNPKDGRSAILAAARFALEVSALQDLDGKGTSVCVGTIEGGTVCNTVPDTCTIKIDTRRWNDRDGDELDQAIEALARRDWGDGITVEA
;
A
#
# COMPACT_ATOMS: atom_id res chain seq x y z
N MET A 1 14.31 -33.38 -3.58
CA MET A 1 14.28 -32.05 -4.21
C MET A 1 15.19 -31.14 -3.40
N SER A 2 15.91 -30.18 -4.00
CA SER A 2 16.64 -29.21 -3.18
C SER A 2 15.67 -28.18 -2.58
N LEU A 3 16.04 -27.51 -1.47
CA LEU A 3 15.24 -26.46 -0.86
C LEU A 3 14.83 -25.37 -1.87
N LEU A 4 15.74 -24.98 -2.76
CA LEU A 4 15.46 -24.01 -3.83
C LEU A 4 14.41 -24.55 -4.81
N GLN A 5 14.46 -25.82 -5.19
CA GLN A 5 13.48 -26.40 -6.10
C GLN A 5 12.08 -26.48 -5.49
N GLU A 6 12.00 -26.78 -4.19
CA GLU A 6 10.72 -26.77 -3.46
C GLU A 6 10.16 -25.34 -3.35
N TYR A 7 11.01 -24.38 -2.98
CA TYR A 7 10.64 -22.96 -2.92
C TYR A 7 10.12 -22.45 -4.28
N LEU A 8 10.81 -22.76 -5.36
CA LEU A 8 10.41 -22.32 -6.71
C LEU A 8 9.10 -22.95 -7.16
N LYS A 9 8.85 -24.21 -6.79
CA LYS A 9 7.59 -24.89 -7.08
C LYS A 9 6.41 -24.24 -6.33
N ASP A 10 6.57 -23.97 -5.04
CA ASP A 10 5.54 -23.32 -4.24
C ASP A 10 5.31 -21.86 -4.71
N LEU A 11 6.39 -21.16 -5.13
CA LEU A 11 6.29 -19.82 -5.72
C LEU A 11 5.53 -19.82 -7.05
N GLU A 12 5.81 -20.78 -7.93
CA GLU A 12 5.11 -20.94 -9.21
C GLU A 12 3.60 -21.10 -9.01
N GLU A 13 3.17 -21.87 -8.00
CA GLU A 13 1.76 -22.10 -7.71
C GLU A 13 1.01 -20.79 -7.42
N VAL A 14 1.58 -19.90 -6.62
CA VAL A 14 0.94 -18.62 -6.26
C VAL A 14 1.13 -17.54 -7.32
N VAL A 15 2.25 -17.53 -8.05
CA VAL A 15 2.51 -16.55 -9.11
C VAL A 15 1.58 -16.76 -10.29
N ASN A 16 1.22 -18.01 -10.63
CA ASN A 16 0.30 -18.33 -11.71
C ASN A 16 -1.19 -18.15 -11.34
N VAL A 17 -1.48 -17.32 -10.34
CA VAL A 17 -2.83 -16.86 -10.02
C VAL A 17 -2.90 -15.35 -10.26
N ASP A 18 -3.84 -14.91 -11.12
CA ASP A 18 -4.20 -13.50 -11.21
C ASP A 18 -4.85 -13.08 -9.88
N CYS A 19 -4.28 -12.08 -9.21
CA CYS A 19 -4.72 -11.64 -7.88
C CYS A 19 -4.45 -10.14 -7.66
N GLY A 20 -4.79 -9.30 -8.64
CA GLY A 20 -4.83 -7.86 -8.42
C GLY A 20 -5.76 -7.51 -7.25
N SER A 21 -5.53 -6.40 -6.53
CA SER A 21 -6.34 -6.04 -5.35
C SER A 21 -7.84 -6.02 -5.63
N ALA A 22 -8.27 -5.69 -6.86
CA ALA A 22 -9.66 -5.74 -7.30
C ALA A 22 -10.17 -7.16 -7.63
N SER A 23 -9.29 -8.15 -7.75
CA SER A 23 -9.63 -9.55 -8.04
C SER A 23 -9.86 -10.31 -6.73
N THR A 24 -11.00 -10.06 -6.07
CA THR A 24 -11.32 -10.64 -4.75
C THR A 24 -11.28 -12.17 -4.76
N GLU A 25 -11.72 -12.80 -5.86
CA GLU A 25 -11.67 -14.25 -6.05
C GLU A 25 -10.23 -14.74 -6.21
N GLY A 26 -9.41 -14.04 -7.00
CA GLY A 26 -8.00 -14.38 -7.22
C GLY A 26 -7.17 -14.27 -5.95
N VAL A 27 -7.31 -13.18 -5.19
CA VAL A 27 -6.65 -13.01 -3.89
C VAL A 27 -7.10 -14.10 -2.90
N THR A 28 -8.40 -14.38 -2.82
CA THR A 28 -8.94 -15.47 -1.98
C THR A 28 -8.37 -16.83 -2.38
N LYS A 29 -8.15 -17.07 -3.68
CA LYS A 29 -7.52 -18.32 -4.16
C LYS A 29 -6.08 -18.45 -3.65
N VAL A 30 -5.28 -17.37 -3.70
CA VAL A 30 -3.92 -17.37 -3.12
C VAL A 30 -3.99 -17.63 -1.60
N ALA A 31 -4.91 -16.98 -0.89
CA ALA A 31 -5.11 -17.23 0.55
C ALA A 31 -5.40 -18.71 0.86
N ARG A 32 -6.24 -19.37 0.06
CA ARG A 32 -6.55 -20.80 0.21
C ARG A 32 -5.37 -21.71 -0.10
N ILE A 33 -4.54 -21.37 -1.10
CA ILE A 33 -3.31 -22.11 -1.38
C ILE A 33 -2.40 -22.05 -0.16
N MET A 34 -2.19 -20.86 0.41
CA MET A 34 -1.36 -20.68 1.60
C MET A 34 -1.97 -21.35 2.83
N GLN A 35 -3.29 -21.29 3.00
CA GLN A 35 -4.00 -21.99 4.06
C GLN A 35 -3.67 -23.48 4.05
N ARG A 36 -3.80 -24.14 2.90
CA ARG A 36 -3.47 -25.56 2.75
C ARG A 36 -2.03 -25.84 3.19
N HIS A 37 -1.06 -25.04 2.79
CA HIS A 37 0.34 -25.23 3.17
C HIS A 37 0.56 -25.11 4.69
N TYR A 38 -0.10 -24.15 5.36
CA TYR A 38 0.01 -24.02 6.82
C TYR A 38 -0.77 -25.13 7.56
N ASP A 39 -1.91 -25.56 7.05
CA ASP A 39 -2.67 -26.70 7.60
C ASP A 39 -1.84 -28.00 7.54
N GLU A 40 -1.12 -28.25 6.43
CA GLU A 40 -0.20 -29.40 6.27
C GLU A 40 0.97 -29.36 7.28
N MET A 41 1.35 -28.16 7.77
CA MET A 41 2.34 -27.98 8.82
C MET A 41 1.76 -28.10 10.24
N GLY A 42 0.45 -28.29 10.38
CA GLY A 42 -0.24 -28.35 11.67
C GLY A 42 -0.49 -27.00 12.33
N PHE A 43 -0.38 -25.90 11.59
CA PHE A 43 -0.79 -24.58 12.06
C PHE A 43 -2.31 -24.49 12.12
N HIS A 44 -2.84 -23.75 13.08
CA HIS A 44 -4.23 -23.32 13.06
C HIS A 44 -4.38 -22.17 12.07
N THR A 45 -5.36 -22.26 11.16
CA THR A 45 -5.56 -21.28 10.11
C THR A 45 -6.98 -20.72 10.09
N GLU A 46 -7.13 -19.47 9.67
CA GLU A 46 -8.40 -18.79 9.49
C GLU A 46 -8.34 -17.88 8.26
N LEU A 47 -9.33 -18.00 7.37
CA LEU A 47 -9.54 -17.01 6.30
C LEU A 47 -10.25 -15.79 6.88
N VAL A 48 -9.57 -14.66 6.90
CA VAL A 48 -10.10 -13.41 7.46
C VAL A 48 -10.95 -12.69 6.41
N ASP A 49 -12.17 -12.32 6.80
CA ASP A 49 -13.12 -11.62 5.93
C ASP A 49 -13.06 -10.12 6.14
N PHE A 50 -12.84 -9.38 5.07
CA PHE A 50 -12.79 -7.92 5.05
C PHE A 50 -13.96 -7.29 4.28
N GLY A 51 -14.99 -8.07 3.97
CA GLY A 51 -16.16 -7.64 3.20
C GLY A 51 -16.08 -7.97 1.70
N PRO A 52 -17.11 -7.62 0.94
CA PRO A 52 -17.27 -8.05 -0.44
C PRO A 52 -16.30 -7.36 -1.42
N GLU A 53 -15.75 -6.21 -1.05
CA GLU A 53 -14.85 -5.40 -1.87
C GLU A 53 -13.39 -5.87 -1.79
N ALA A 54 -13.05 -6.75 -0.84
CA ALA A 54 -11.72 -7.29 -0.65
C ALA A 54 -11.69 -8.81 -0.80
N GLY A 55 -10.56 -9.35 -1.24
CA GLY A 55 -10.27 -10.78 -1.12
C GLY A 55 -10.12 -11.19 0.35
N LYS A 56 -10.14 -12.50 0.61
CA LYS A 56 -9.85 -13.00 1.97
C LYS A 56 -8.37 -12.85 2.29
N GLY A 57 -8.07 -12.41 3.51
CA GLY A 57 -6.75 -12.58 4.09
C GLY A 57 -6.59 -13.95 4.74
N LEU A 58 -5.40 -14.22 5.26
CA LEU A 58 -5.10 -15.44 5.98
C LEU A 58 -4.39 -15.14 7.29
N PHE A 59 -4.92 -15.66 8.36
CA PHE A 59 -4.24 -15.80 9.65
C PHE A 59 -3.79 -17.24 9.83
N ALA A 60 -2.55 -17.46 10.28
CA ALA A 60 -2.08 -18.77 10.70
C ALA A 60 -1.22 -18.67 11.96
N THR A 61 -1.30 -19.67 12.85
CA THR A 61 -0.50 -19.70 14.08
C THR A 61 -0.16 -21.10 14.50
N ASN A 62 1.02 -21.28 15.09
CA ASN A 62 1.44 -22.52 15.75
C ASN A 62 0.94 -22.65 17.20
N LYS A 63 0.33 -21.60 17.77
CA LYS A 63 -0.20 -21.57 19.14
C LYS A 63 -1.65 -21.09 19.14
N PRO A 64 -2.61 -21.97 18.78
CA PRO A 64 -4.03 -21.60 18.81
C PRO A 64 -4.43 -21.17 20.24
N GLY A 65 -5.20 -20.09 20.32
CA GLY A 65 -5.63 -19.50 21.58
C GLY A 65 -4.63 -18.56 22.27
N ALA A 66 -3.45 -18.33 21.68
CA ALA A 66 -2.52 -17.34 22.20
C ALA A 66 -3.10 -15.90 22.08
N GLU A 67 -3.09 -15.15 23.18
CA GLU A 67 -3.50 -13.75 23.20
C GLU A 67 -2.39 -12.83 22.69
N HIS A 68 -1.13 -13.22 22.88
CA HIS A 68 0.07 -12.50 22.45
C HIS A 68 1.02 -13.40 21.68
N PHE A 69 1.75 -12.81 20.75
CA PHE A 69 2.73 -13.48 19.89
C PHE A 69 4.14 -12.94 20.13
N ASP A 70 5.14 -13.81 20.03
CA ASP A 70 6.52 -13.39 20.04
C ASP A 70 6.92 -12.76 18.71
N LEU A 71 6.35 -13.27 17.62
CA LEU A 71 6.66 -12.84 16.25
C LEU A 71 5.42 -12.80 15.37
N MET A 72 5.21 -11.69 14.70
CA MET A 72 4.30 -11.55 13.57
C MET A 72 5.10 -11.59 12.26
N LEU A 73 4.69 -12.43 11.33
CA LEU A 73 5.21 -12.50 9.97
C LEU A 73 4.12 -12.00 9.01
N ASN A 74 4.43 -11.00 8.21
CA ASN A 74 3.48 -10.42 7.28
C ASN A 74 4.04 -10.36 5.86
N ALA A 75 3.21 -10.67 4.89
CA ALA A 75 3.40 -10.43 3.46
C ALA A 75 2.02 -10.39 2.80
N HIS A 76 1.81 -9.50 1.85
CA HIS A 76 0.51 -9.37 1.18
C HIS A 76 0.30 -10.37 0.05
N LEU A 77 -0.98 -10.62 -0.29
CA LEU A 77 -1.39 -11.61 -1.29
C LEU A 77 -1.70 -11.00 -2.65
N ASP A 78 -2.11 -9.73 -2.65
CA ASP A 78 -2.53 -9.00 -3.84
C ASP A 78 -1.35 -8.50 -4.68
N THR A 79 -1.65 -7.99 -5.86
CA THR A 79 -0.70 -7.36 -6.78
C THR A 79 -1.36 -6.18 -7.49
N VAL A 80 -0.54 -5.31 -8.12
CA VAL A 80 -1.01 -4.21 -8.99
C VAL A 80 -1.54 -4.69 -10.35
N PHE A 81 -1.43 -5.98 -10.68
CA PHE A 81 -1.70 -6.47 -12.03
C PHE A 81 -3.17 -6.88 -12.22
N PRO A 82 -3.81 -6.46 -13.34
CA PRO A 82 -5.18 -6.87 -13.64
C PRO A 82 -5.25 -8.35 -14.06
N ASP A 83 -6.46 -8.91 -13.96
CA ASP A 83 -6.75 -10.27 -14.41
C ASP A 83 -6.36 -10.48 -15.90
N GLY A 84 -5.92 -11.70 -16.23
CA GLY A 84 -5.39 -12.05 -17.55
C GLY A 84 -3.90 -11.70 -17.72
N THR A 85 -3.23 -11.15 -16.71
CA THR A 85 -1.79 -10.87 -16.75
C THR A 85 -0.98 -12.17 -16.74
N VAL A 86 -1.39 -13.15 -15.95
CA VAL A 86 -0.72 -14.49 -15.89
C VAL A 86 -0.73 -15.17 -17.25
N ALA A 87 -1.81 -15.11 -18.00
CA ALA A 87 -1.89 -15.69 -19.33
C ALA A 87 -0.84 -15.10 -20.32
N LYS A 88 -0.47 -13.84 -20.14
CA LYS A 88 0.52 -13.12 -20.98
C LYS A 88 1.94 -13.23 -20.43
N ARG A 89 2.09 -13.33 -19.11
CA ARG A 89 3.36 -13.31 -18.39
C ARG A 89 3.36 -14.34 -17.26
N PRO A 90 3.26 -15.67 -17.56
CA PRO A 90 3.27 -16.69 -16.52
C PRO A 90 4.61 -16.73 -15.78
N PHE A 91 4.64 -17.45 -14.66
CA PHE A 91 5.88 -17.79 -13.98
C PHE A 91 6.88 -18.43 -14.95
N ARG A 92 8.13 -17.97 -14.92
CA ARG A 92 9.22 -18.57 -15.66
C ARG A 92 10.58 -18.29 -15.00
N ILE A 93 11.51 -19.20 -15.20
CA ILE A 93 12.89 -19.07 -14.75
C ILE A 93 13.75 -18.71 -15.96
N GLU A 94 14.48 -17.60 -15.88
CA GLU A 94 15.39 -17.11 -16.91
C GLU A 94 16.79 -16.96 -16.32
N GLY A 95 17.62 -17.97 -16.47
CA GLY A 95 18.95 -18.00 -15.85
C GLY A 95 18.87 -18.04 -14.32
N ASP A 96 19.37 -17.01 -13.70
CA ASP A 96 19.37 -16.80 -12.25
C ASP A 96 18.15 -15.98 -11.73
N ARG A 97 17.20 -15.68 -12.62
CA ARG A 97 16.06 -14.82 -12.32
C ARG A 97 14.73 -15.54 -12.47
N VAL A 98 13.81 -15.20 -11.62
CA VAL A 98 12.40 -15.59 -11.70
C VAL A 98 11.58 -14.41 -12.22
N ARG A 99 10.65 -14.69 -13.12
CA ARG A 99 9.72 -13.69 -13.66
C ARG A 99 8.29 -14.16 -13.56
N GLY A 100 7.40 -13.22 -13.31
CA GLY A 100 5.94 -13.42 -13.23
C GLY A 100 5.29 -12.28 -12.44
N PRO A 101 3.95 -12.12 -12.50
CA PRO A 101 3.26 -11.05 -11.76
C PRO A 101 3.36 -11.28 -10.26
N GLY A 102 3.82 -10.24 -9.53
CA GLY A 102 3.99 -10.30 -8.09
C GLY A 102 5.16 -11.15 -7.58
N CYS A 103 6.08 -11.65 -8.44
CA CYS A 103 7.23 -12.45 -7.99
C CYS A 103 8.06 -11.75 -6.91
N GLY A 104 8.38 -10.47 -7.11
CA GLY A 104 9.17 -9.70 -6.14
C GLY A 104 8.29 -9.03 -5.09
N ASP A 105 7.14 -8.56 -5.50
CA ASP A 105 6.19 -7.80 -4.72
C ASP A 105 4.82 -8.50 -4.70
N CYS A 106 4.47 -9.24 -3.61
CA CYS A 106 5.49 -9.71 -2.67
C CYS A 106 5.38 -11.25 -2.46
N LYS A 107 4.95 -12.01 -3.53
CA LYS A 107 4.74 -13.47 -3.45
C LYS A 107 5.99 -14.24 -3.04
N ALA A 108 7.21 -13.76 -3.40
CA ALA A 108 8.44 -14.34 -2.89
C ALA A 108 8.52 -14.21 -1.36
N GLY A 109 8.08 -13.09 -0.78
CA GLY A 109 7.98 -12.89 0.67
C GLY A 109 6.99 -13.87 1.31
N VAL A 110 5.82 -14.06 0.70
CA VAL A 110 4.81 -15.04 1.16
C VAL A 110 5.41 -16.44 1.24
N ILE A 111 6.10 -16.88 0.19
CA ILE A 111 6.72 -18.21 0.14
C ILE A 111 7.98 -18.29 1.04
N ALA A 112 8.69 -17.17 1.25
CA ALA A 112 9.81 -17.14 2.16
C ALA A 112 9.37 -17.37 3.62
N ILE A 113 8.22 -16.83 4.05
CA ILE A 113 7.61 -17.13 5.36
C ILE A 113 7.35 -18.63 5.47
N LEU A 114 6.66 -19.20 4.49
CA LEU A 114 6.33 -20.63 4.48
C LEU A 114 7.58 -21.50 4.63
N HIS A 115 8.61 -21.26 3.81
CA HIS A 115 9.83 -22.06 3.83
C HIS A 115 10.70 -21.80 5.06
N ALA A 116 10.70 -20.59 5.61
CA ALA A 116 11.36 -20.31 6.88
C ALA A 116 10.75 -21.15 8.02
N LEU A 117 9.42 -21.22 8.07
CA LEU A 117 8.71 -22.02 9.07
C LEU A 117 8.85 -23.54 8.84
N LYS A 118 8.76 -24.01 7.58
CA LYS A 118 8.98 -25.43 7.23
C LYS A 118 10.37 -25.92 7.63
N ASN A 119 11.38 -25.05 7.61
CA ASN A 119 12.77 -25.41 7.89
C ASN A 119 13.26 -24.93 9.27
N ALA A 120 12.37 -24.32 10.08
CA ALA A 120 12.68 -23.95 11.45
C ALA A 120 12.88 -25.20 12.31
N ARG A 121 13.74 -25.10 13.32
CA ARG A 121 13.92 -26.19 14.26
C ARG A 121 12.63 -26.37 15.08
N PRO A 122 12.18 -27.63 15.33
CA PRO A 122 10.96 -27.88 16.11
C PRO A 122 10.98 -27.20 17.49
N GLU A 123 12.12 -27.21 18.17
CA GLU A 123 12.28 -26.58 19.49
C GLU A 123 12.11 -25.05 19.46
N ASP A 124 12.42 -24.39 18.34
CA ASP A 124 12.17 -22.95 18.19
C ASP A 124 10.69 -22.66 17.97
N LEU A 125 10.01 -23.47 17.15
CA LEU A 125 8.56 -23.40 16.96
C LEU A 125 7.79 -23.70 18.25
N ASP A 126 8.30 -24.65 19.08
CA ASP A 126 7.69 -24.96 20.36
C ASP A 126 7.81 -23.82 21.37
N ARG A 127 8.89 -23.06 21.34
CA ARG A 127 9.16 -21.95 22.26
C ARG A 127 8.47 -20.65 21.87
N LEU A 128 8.22 -20.41 20.59
CA LEU A 128 7.71 -19.13 20.08
C LEU A 128 6.22 -19.25 19.77
N ALA A 129 5.46 -18.24 20.13
CA ALA A 129 4.14 -18.02 19.61
C ALA A 129 4.25 -17.15 18.34
N ILE A 130 3.92 -17.72 17.19
CA ILE A 130 4.05 -17.08 15.87
C ILE A 130 2.68 -16.80 15.29
N ALA A 131 2.47 -15.58 14.81
CA ALA A 131 1.35 -15.17 13.99
C ALA A 131 1.81 -14.93 12.56
N VAL A 132 1.23 -15.60 11.58
CA VAL A 132 1.37 -15.27 10.16
C VAL A 132 0.13 -14.51 9.74
N CYS A 133 0.32 -13.34 9.16
CA CYS A 133 -0.76 -12.46 8.73
C CYS A 133 -0.55 -12.10 7.26
N HIS A 134 -1.36 -12.69 6.39
CA HIS A 134 -1.36 -12.33 4.97
C HIS A 134 -2.57 -11.47 4.66
N ASN A 135 -2.35 -10.21 4.29
CA ASN A 135 -3.41 -9.27 3.95
C ASN A 135 -3.68 -9.22 2.43
N PRO A 136 -4.92 -8.88 2.03
CA PRO A 136 -5.37 -9.00 0.64
C PRO A 136 -5.27 -7.72 -0.18
N ASP A 137 -4.80 -6.57 0.38
CA ASP A 137 -5.07 -5.23 -0.14
C ASP A 137 -3.94 -4.21 0.10
N GLU A 138 -2.68 -4.66 0.13
CA GLU A 138 -1.53 -3.77 0.36
C GLU A 138 -1.37 -2.74 -0.75
N GLU A 139 -1.54 -3.16 -1.99
CA GLU A 139 -1.34 -2.35 -3.19
C GLU A 139 -2.32 -1.15 -3.31
N ILE A 140 -3.40 -1.21 -2.55
CA ILE A 140 -4.35 -0.11 -2.38
C ILE A 140 -4.29 0.52 -0.98
N SER A 141 -3.13 0.40 -0.30
CA SER A 141 -2.84 0.99 1.02
C SER A 141 -3.58 0.34 2.19
N SER A 142 -3.87 -0.96 2.10
CA SER A 142 -4.51 -1.78 3.14
C SER A 142 -5.79 -1.16 3.71
N ILE A 143 -6.62 -0.59 2.84
CA ILE A 143 -7.81 0.19 3.27
C ILE A 143 -8.83 -0.68 4.04
N TYR A 144 -8.85 -1.99 3.78
CA TYR A 144 -9.75 -2.94 4.44
C TYR A 144 -9.05 -3.69 5.60
N SER A 145 -7.76 -4.04 5.45
CA SER A 145 -7.03 -4.89 6.40
C SER A 145 -6.26 -4.12 7.47
N ARG A 146 -6.12 -2.79 7.36
CA ARG A 146 -5.30 -1.94 8.24
C ARG A 146 -5.55 -2.14 9.72
N ASP A 147 -6.82 -2.11 10.12
CA ASP A 147 -7.18 -2.20 11.54
C ASP A 147 -6.88 -3.59 12.10
N TRP A 148 -7.10 -4.64 11.31
CA TRP A 148 -6.73 -6.00 11.65
C TRP A 148 -5.21 -6.14 11.82
N LEU A 149 -4.41 -5.66 10.85
CA LEU A 149 -2.96 -5.69 10.94
C LEU A 149 -2.46 -4.91 12.17
N ALA A 150 -3.03 -3.73 12.44
CA ALA A 150 -2.69 -2.93 13.61
C ALA A 150 -3.02 -3.67 14.93
N ALA A 151 -4.16 -4.36 14.99
CA ALA A 151 -4.55 -5.17 16.15
C ALA A 151 -3.58 -6.35 16.34
N MET A 152 -3.18 -7.04 15.28
CA MET A 152 -2.23 -8.14 15.34
C MET A 152 -0.83 -7.66 15.74
N ALA A 153 -0.37 -6.52 15.21
CA ALA A 153 0.90 -5.91 15.57
C ALA A 153 0.97 -5.54 17.08
N LYS A 154 -0.12 -4.98 17.64
CA LYS A 154 -0.22 -4.67 19.09
C LYS A 154 -0.13 -5.91 19.99
N ARG A 155 -0.52 -7.07 19.48
CA ARG A 155 -0.44 -8.36 20.17
C ARG A 155 0.91 -9.05 20.00
N SER A 156 1.82 -8.50 19.19
CA SER A 156 3.08 -9.11 18.82
C SER A 156 4.27 -8.31 19.37
N LYS A 157 5.29 -9.01 19.90
CA LYS A 157 6.52 -8.35 20.39
C LYS A 157 7.37 -7.78 19.26
N GLN A 158 7.40 -8.48 18.13
CA GLN A 158 8.15 -8.11 16.94
C GLN A 158 7.30 -8.42 15.69
N ALA A 159 7.50 -7.64 14.63
CA ALA A 159 6.92 -7.90 13.32
C ALA A 159 8.01 -7.87 12.23
N LEU A 160 7.97 -8.86 11.35
CA LEU A 160 8.76 -8.90 10.13
C LEU A 160 7.80 -8.83 8.94
N VAL A 161 7.99 -7.80 8.11
CA VAL A 161 7.22 -7.60 6.87
C VAL A 161 8.12 -8.02 5.72
N LEU A 162 7.72 -9.08 5.01
CA LEU A 162 8.56 -9.71 3.99
C LEU A 162 8.27 -9.14 2.60
N GLU A 163 8.51 -7.84 2.48
CA GLU A 163 8.49 -7.09 1.23
C GLU A 163 9.76 -7.31 0.41
N ALA A 164 9.74 -6.79 -0.83
CA ALA A 164 10.89 -6.83 -1.71
C ALA A 164 12.13 -6.19 -1.05
N GLY A 165 13.22 -6.94 -0.96
CA GLY A 165 14.51 -6.46 -0.46
C GLY A 165 15.11 -5.36 -1.36
N ARG A 166 16.10 -4.63 -0.83
CA ARG A 166 16.86 -3.68 -1.63
C ARG A 166 17.82 -4.42 -2.58
N ALA A 167 18.19 -3.77 -3.68
CA ALA A 167 19.06 -4.36 -4.72
C ALA A 167 20.42 -4.84 -4.17
N ASN A 168 20.91 -4.27 -3.07
CA ASN A 168 22.13 -4.65 -2.37
C ASN A 168 21.92 -5.69 -1.24
N GLY A 169 20.69 -6.23 -1.09
CA GLY A 169 20.36 -7.21 -0.06
C GLY A 169 20.12 -6.61 1.35
N GLU A 170 20.07 -5.29 1.48
CA GLU A 170 19.82 -4.65 2.76
C GLU A 170 18.36 -4.78 3.22
N PHE A 171 18.18 -4.91 4.52
CA PHE A 171 16.87 -4.87 5.18
C PHE A 171 16.43 -3.43 5.43
N VAL A 172 15.14 -3.17 5.25
CA VAL A 172 14.54 -1.89 5.61
C VAL A 172 14.16 -1.93 7.09
N ARG A 173 14.86 -1.16 7.92
CA ARG A 173 14.60 -1.05 9.37
C ARG A 173 13.49 -0.05 9.69
N SER A 174 13.40 1.03 8.92
CA SER A 174 12.42 2.10 9.11
C SER A 174 12.07 2.74 7.78
N ARG A 175 10.86 3.22 7.66
CA ARG A 175 10.38 3.99 6.50
C ARG A 175 9.69 5.25 6.99
N LYS A 176 9.70 6.30 6.15
CA LYS A 176 8.88 7.48 6.39
C LYS A 176 7.40 7.11 6.29
N GLY A 177 6.62 7.63 7.20
CA GLY A 177 5.16 7.65 7.08
C GLY A 177 4.73 8.46 5.86
N ARG A 178 3.52 8.22 5.37
CA ARG A 178 2.95 8.85 4.17
C ARG A 178 1.56 9.38 4.46
N SER A 179 1.26 10.60 3.96
CA SER A 179 -0.13 11.04 3.74
C SER A 179 -0.32 11.43 2.28
N VAL A 180 -1.54 11.27 1.80
CA VAL A 180 -1.95 11.71 0.47
C VAL A 180 -3.10 12.69 0.63
N TRP A 181 -2.93 13.88 0.04
CA TRP A 181 -3.93 14.92 0.01
C TRP A 181 -4.53 15.06 -1.37
N SER A 182 -5.84 15.29 -1.43
CA SER A 182 -6.55 15.74 -2.64
C SER A 182 -7.19 17.07 -2.30
N VAL A 183 -6.79 18.13 -3.02
CA VAL A 183 -7.30 19.49 -2.79
C VAL A 183 -7.91 19.99 -4.08
N THR A 184 -9.23 20.25 -4.05
CA THR A 184 -10.00 20.71 -5.20
C THR A 184 -10.40 22.16 -5.01
N PHE A 185 -10.06 22.99 -5.99
CA PHE A 185 -10.44 24.38 -6.10
C PHE A 185 -11.64 24.51 -7.01
N HIS A 186 -12.65 25.21 -6.57
CA HIS A 186 -13.82 25.57 -7.35
C HIS A 186 -13.86 27.09 -7.56
N GLY A 187 -14.05 27.50 -8.79
CA GLY A 187 -14.11 28.88 -9.22
C GLY A 187 -15.38 29.16 -10.01
N VAL A 188 -15.31 30.12 -10.93
CA VAL A 188 -16.45 30.52 -11.80
C VAL A 188 -16.02 30.50 -13.25
N SER A 189 -16.71 29.74 -14.08
CA SER A 189 -16.48 29.66 -15.51
C SER A 189 -16.92 30.95 -16.22
N ALA A 190 -16.13 31.38 -17.20
CA ALA A 190 -16.48 32.51 -18.07
C ALA A 190 -15.76 32.40 -19.40
N HIS A 191 -16.28 33.03 -20.46
CA HIS A 191 -15.61 33.07 -21.75
C HIS A 191 -14.41 34.05 -21.68
N ALA A 192 -13.21 33.55 -21.95
CA ALA A 192 -11.96 34.31 -21.76
C ALA A 192 -11.83 35.56 -22.62
N GLY A 193 -12.53 35.63 -23.74
CA GLY A 193 -12.53 36.79 -24.65
C GLY A 193 -13.67 37.78 -24.41
N ASN A 194 -14.90 37.28 -24.15
CA ASN A 194 -16.08 38.11 -24.07
C ASN A 194 -16.31 38.72 -22.70
N ASN A 195 -16.18 37.91 -21.64
CA ASN A 195 -16.47 38.33 -20.27
C ASN A 195 -15.48 37.77 -19.22
N PRO A 196 -14.16 37.97 -19.41
CA PRO A 196 -13.13 37.39 -18.53
C PRO A 196 -13.25 37.88 -17.08
N LYS A 197 -13.81 39.04 -16.84
CA LYS A 197 -13.97 39.63 -15.50
C LYS A 197 -15.01 38.89 -14.63
N ASP A 198 -15.92 38.16 -15.26
CA ASP A 198 -16.96 37.37 -14.57
C ASP A 198 -16.41 36.04 -14.07
N GLY A 199 -15.27 35.59 -14.64
CA GLY A 199 -14.63 34.35 -14.30
C GLY A 199 -13.76 34.42 -13.05
N ARG A 200 -13.61 33.28 -12.36
CA ARG A 200 -12.70 33.05 -11.24
C ARG A 200 -11.92 31.77 -11.50
N SER A 201 -10.63 31.92 -11.78
CA SER A 201 -9.82 30.78 -12.23
C SER A 201 -9.41 29.88 -11.10
N ALA A 202 -9.98 28.69 -11.04
CA ALA A 202 -9.57 27.63 -10.13
C ALA A 202 -8.13 27.20 -10.36
N ILE A 203 -7.64 27.17 -11.63
CA ILE A 203 -6.23 26.83 -11.94
C ILE A 203 -5.27 27.85 -11.34
N LEU A 204 -5.56 29.16 -11.39
CA LEU A 204 -4.67 30.17 -10.83
C LEU A 204 -4.60 30.09 -9.28
N ALA A 205 -5.72 29.81 -8.62
CA ALA A 205 -5.76 29.59 -7.20
C ALA A 205 -4.98 28.31 -6.82
N ALA A 206 -5.22 27.21 -7.52
CA ALA A 206 -4.50 25.95 -7.34
C ALA A 206 -2.99 26.09 -7.59
N ALA A 207 -2.56 26.84 -8.60
CA ALA A 207 -1.15 27.10 -8.87
C ALA A 207 -0.44 27.86 -7.73
N ARG A 208 -1.11 28.87 -7.13
CA ARG A 208 -0.59 29.57 -5.96
C ARG A 208 -0.48 28.62 -4.76
N PHE A 209 -1.52 27.84 -4.50
CA PHE A 209 -1.51 26.83 -3.45
C PHE A 209 -0.36 25.83 -3.66
N ALA A 210 -0.13 25.34 -4.90
CA ALA A 210 0.92 24.39 -5.20
C ALA A 210 2.32 24.93 -4.84
N LEU A 211 2.58 26.21 -5.08
CA LEU A 211 3.85 26.87 -4.71
C LEU A 211 3.97 26.97 -3.17
N GLU A 212 2.91 27.41 -2.50
CA GLU A 212 2.93 27.64 -1.06
C GLU A 212 2.96 26.31 -0.27
N VAL A 213 2.22 25.28 -0.69
CA VAL A 213 2.25 23.97 -0.04
C VAL A 213 3.62 23.29 -0.21
N SER A 214 4.25 23.46 -1.37
CA SER A 214 5.60 22.93 -1.61
C SER A 214 6.66 23.56 -0.69
N ALA A 215 6.45 24.79 -0.25
CA ALA A 215 7.34 25.49 0.68
C ALA A 215 7.23 25.00 2.13
N LEU A 216 6.24 24.16 2.46
CA LEU A 216 6.09 23.55 3.79
C LEU A 216 7.06 22.38 4.03
N GLN A 217 7.76 21.90 2.99
CA GLN A 217 8.73 20.82 3.19
C GLN A 217 9.93 21.30 4.02
N ASP A 218 10.46 20.38 4.82
CA ASP A 218 11.68 20.58 5.61
C ASP A 218 12.57 19.33 5.51
N LEU A 219 13.33 19.27 4.41
CA LEU A 219 14.15 18.09 4.09
C LEU A 219 15.37 17.96 5.00
N ASP A 220 15.95 19.07 5.41
CA ASP A 220 17.21 19.11 6.16
C ASP A 220 17.00 19.11 7.67
N GLY A 221 15.88 19.64 8.17
CA GLY A 221 15.55 19.69 9.59
C GLY A 221 14.73 18.47 10.02
N LYS A 222 13.42 18.50 9.80
CA LYS A 222 12.49 17.42 10.18
C LYS A 222 12.55 16.22 9.22
N GLY A 223 13.15 16.38 8.05
CA GLY A 223 13.16 15.38 6.99
C GLY A 223 11.77 15.17 6.36
N THR A 224 10.85 16.11 6.53
CA THR A 224 9.53 16.06 5.89
C THR A 224 9.62 16.48 4.43
N SER A 225 8.87 15.82 3.55
CA SER A 225 8.78 16.19 2.14
C SER A 225 7.34 16.42 1.71
N VAL A 226 7.16 17.34 0.77
CA VAL A 226 5.90 17.67 0.13
C VAL A 226 6.09 17.62 -1.39
N CYS A 227 5.39 16.70 -2.04
CA CYS A 227 5.43 16.56 -3.50
C CYS A 227 4.05 16.83 -4.08
N VAL A 228 3.91 17.92 -4.84
CA VAL A 228 2.72 18.11 -5.69
C VAL A 228 2.87 17.17 -6.89
N GLY A 229 2.18 16.04 -6.84
CA GLY A 229 2.32 14.96 -7.81
C GLY A 229 1.51 15.17 -9.08
N THR A 230 0.29 15.70 -8.95
CA THR A 230 -0.56 16.05 -10.09
C THR A 230 -1.28 17.37 -9.87
N ILE A 231 -1.58 18.07 -10.97
CA ILE A 231 -2.47 19.23 -11.03
C ILE A 231 -3.30 19.09 -12.29
N GLU A 232 -4.62 19.00 -12.14
CA GLU A 232 -5.54 18.72 -13.22
C GLU A 232 -6.71 19.70 -13.15
N GLY A 233 -7.02 20.41 -14.26
CA GLY A 233 -8.12 21.36 -14.28
C GLY A 233 -8.36 22.01 -15.62
N GLY A 234 -9.56 22.64 -15.74
CA GLY A 234 -10.01 23.26 -16.97
C GLY A 234 -10.51 22.25 -18.02
N THR A 235 -11.09 22.79 -19.10
CA THR A 235 -11.64 21.98 -20.21
C THR A 235 -11.09 22.41 -21.56
N VAL A 236 -11.16 23.72 -21.86
CA VAL A 236 -10.71 24.32 -23.13
C VAL A 236 -9.99 25.65 -22.86
N CYS A 237 -9.06 26.04 -23.74
CA CYS A 237 -8.19 27.18 -23.52
C CYS A 237 -8.87 28.58 -23.55
N ASN A 238 -10.08 28.67 -24.11
CA ASN A 238 -10.85 29.92 -24.21
C ASN A 238 -11.92 30.08 -23.12
N THR A 239 -11.85 29.27 -22.05
CA THR A 239 -12.77 29.35 -20.91
C THR A 239 -11.96 29.47 -19.62
N VAL A 240 -12.35 30.42 -18.76
CA VAL A 240 -11.81 30.51 -17.39
C VAL A 240 -12.19 29.23 -16.65
N PRO A 241 -11.21 28.46 -16.13
CA PRO A 241 -11.49 27.16 -15.51
C PRO A 241 -12.16 27.33 -14.15
N ASP A 242 -13.25 26.60 -13.94
CA ASP A 242 -14.01 26.59 -12.70
C ASP A 242 -13.63 25.46 -11.75
N THR A 243 -12.79 24.54 -12.19
CA THR A 243 -12.36 23.41 -11.34
C THR A 243 -10.89 23.09 -11.57
N CYS A 244 -10.15 22.82 -10.47
CA CYS A 244 -8.79 22.32 -10.52
C CYS A 244 -8.48 21.48 -9.27
N THR A 245 -8.00 20.25 -9.47
CA THR A 245 -7.63 19.33 -8.38
C THR A 245 -6.13 19.13 -8.34
N ILE A 246 -5.55 19.19 -7.14
CA ILE A 246 -4.15 18.90 -6.85
C ILE A 246 -4.07 17.65 -5.99
N LYS A 247 -3.16 16.72 -6.33
CA LYS A 247 -2.79 15.60 -5.46
C LYS A 247 -1.37 15.79 -4.93
N ILE A 248 -1.22 15.60 -3.62
CA ILE A 248 0.03 15.84 -2.90
C ILE A 248 0.42 14.58 -2.14
N ASP A 249 1.67 14.13 -2.26
CA ASP A 249 2.29 13.11 -1.42
C ASP A 249 3.15 13.80 -0.37
N THR A 250 2.97 13.45 0.90
CA THR A 250 3.80 13.91 2.00
C THR A 250 4.50 12.77 2.70
N ARG A 251 5.72 13.01 3.22
CA ARG A 251 6.51 12.02 3.95
C ARG A 251 7.03 12.59 5.27
N ARG A 252 7.08 11.75 6.31
CA ARG A 252 7.50 12.11 7.66
C ARG A 252 8.22 10.96 8.38
N TRP A 253 9.11 11.28 9.32
CA TRP A 253 9.80 10.28 10.14
C TRP A 253 9.04 9.93 11.43
N ASN A 254 8.21 10.82 11.94
CA ASN A 254 7.42 10.62 13.17
C ASN A 254 6.04 11.28 13.05
N ASP A 255 5.12 10.85 13.87
CA ASP A 255 3.72 11.29 13.80
C ASP A 255 3.58 12.78 14.14
N ARG A 256 4.33 13.29 15.11
CA ARG A 256 4.25 14.72 15.48
C ARG A 256 4.55 15.64 14.29
N ASP A 257 5.67 15.40 13.59
CA ASP A 257 6.03 16.22 12.42
C ASP A 257 5.04 16.03 11.28
N GLY A 258 4.42 14.84 11.19
CA GLY A 258 3.34 14.55 10.25
C GLY A 258 2.08 15.34 10.56
N ASP A 259 1.65 15.32 11.81
CA ASP A 259 0.45 16.04 12.28
C ASP A 259 0.63 17.56 12.11
N GLU A 260 1.82 18.09 12.42
CA GLU A 260 2.15 19.50 12.20
C GLU A 260 2.08 19.89 10.71
N LEU A 261 2.59 19.03 9.82
CA LEU A 261 2.54 19.23 8.37
C LEU A 261 1.10 19.14 7.84
N ASP A 262 0.35 18.12 8.26
CA ASP A 262 -1.04 17.92 7.85
C ASP A 262 -1.92 19.09 8.30
N GLN A 263 -1.73 19.60 9.53
CA GLN A 263 -2.41 20.82 10.03
C GLN A 263 -2.04 22.07 9.22
N ALA A 264 -0.77 22.21 8.83
CA ALA A 264 -0.32 23.34 8.02
C ALA A 264 -0.93 23.30 6.60
N ILE A 265 -1.03 22.12 5.98
CA ILE A 265 -1.69 21.92 4.68
C ILE A 265 -3.18 22.24 4.78
N GLU A 266 -3.86 21.76 5.82
CA GLU A 266 -5.28 22.01 6.05
C GLU A 266 -5.55 23.51 6.28
N ALA A 267 -4.73 24.17 7.09
CA ALA A 267 -4.84 25.60 7.33
C ALA A 267 -4.63 26.43 6.05
N LEU A 268 -3.66 26.00 5.22
CA LEU A 268 -3.41 26.62 3.93
C LEU A 268 -4.59 26.43 2.98
N ALA A 269 -5.17 25.23 2.90
CA ALA A 269 -6.33 24.94 2.06
C ALA A 269 -7.57 25.77 2.45
N ARG A 270 -7.75 26.01 3.75
CA ARG A 270 -8.89 26.81 4.30
C ARG A 270 -8.72 28.32 4.19
N ARG A 271 -7.57 28.79 3.73
CA ARG A 271 -7.33 30.24 3.54
C ARG A 271 -8.26 30.81 2.48
N ASP A 272 -8.50 32.11 2.52
CA ASP A 272 -9.15 32.86 1.42
C ASP A 272 -8.24 32.90 0.17
N TRP A 273 -8.70 32.29 -0.89
CA TRP A 273 -8.00 32.22 -2.20
C TRP A 273 -8.52 33.23 -3.21
N GLY A 274 -9.44 34.11 -2.80
CA GLY A 274 -10.06 35.16 -3.60
C GLY A 274 -11.57 34.99 -3.73
N ASP A 275 -12.22 36.12 -4.05
CA ASP A 275 -13.68 36.15 -4.19
C ASP A 275 -14.17 35.13 -5.23
N GLY A 276 -15.16 34.33 -4.85
CA GLY A 276 -15.73 33.27 -5.70
C GLY A 276 -14.86 32.04 -5.87
N ILE A 277 -13.79 31.84 -5.05
CA ILE A 277 -13.04 30.60 -4.97
C ILE A 277 -13.43 29.86 -3.69
N THR A 278 -13.78 28.58 -3.82
CA THR A 278 -13.97 27.67 -2.68
C THR A 278 -13.03 26.47 -2.79
N VAL A 279 -12.69 25.86 -1.65
CA VAL A 279 -11.69 24.77 -1.59
C VAL A 279 -12.24 23.61 -0.79
N GLU A 280 -12.03 22.41 -1.32
CA GLU A 280 -12.33 21.13 -0.70
C GLU A 280 -11.03 20.35 -0.51
N ALA A 281 -10.75 19.88 0.68
CA ALA A 281 -9.50 19.18 0.98
C ALA A 281 -9.79 17.89 1.78
#